data_47d02d317fa462a2a9954ee35e28e978
#
_entry.id   47d02d317fa462a2a9954ee35e28e978
#
_cell.length_a   1.000
_cell.length_b   1.000
_cell.length_c   1.000
_cell.angle_alpha   90.00
_cell.angle_beta   90.00
_cell.angle_gamma   90.00
#
_symmetry.space_group_name_H-M   'P 1'
#
loop_
_entity.id
_entity.type
_entity.pdbx_description
1 polymer ?
#
loop_
_entity_poly.entity_id
_entity_poly.type
_entity_poly.pdbx_seq_one_letter_code
_entity_poly.pdbx_strand_id
1 'polypeptide(L)'
;MVDELEILKSDWKKRQQNLPKLSYNEIYKMLYKKSTTIVKWIFIISIAELIFWTSLSLITPQSTHEVLDLLGLTKYLMIFNIIHYIIFIGFIVVFFKNYASIKVTDNTKQLMASILKTRKTVRFFVIYNVTGLALLLILLNLLYYFQGDLLFEYFSQENGVAYQDKETFMLSFYIVNIIFGIVMLGLVLLFYRIVYGIFLKRLKKNYNELAKIEI
;
A
#
# COMPACT_ATOMS: atom_id res chain seq x y z
N MET A 1 38.21 32.56 34.52
CA MET A 1 37.00 32.24 33.74
C MET A 1 37.12 30.77 33.36
N VAL A 2 36.35 29.92 33.99
CA VAL A 2 36.27 28.51 33.55
C VAL A 2 35.54 28.54 32.22
N ASP A 3 36.21 28.06 31.20
CA ASP A 3 35.66 28.09 29.84
C ASP A 3 34.41 27.19 29.81
N GLU A 4 33.25 27.80 29.55
CA GLU A 4 31.94 27.07 29.45
C GLU A 4 32.04 25.88 28.49
N LEU A 5 32.93 25.95 27.52
CA LEU A 5 33.29 24.90 26.59
C LEU A 5 33.97 23.70 27.27
N GLU A 6 34.80 23.91 28.26
CA GLU A 6 35.46 22.84 29.02
C GLU A 6 34.46 22.12 29.94
N ILE A 7 33.51 22.86 30.53
CA ILE A 7 32.46 22.27 31.35
C ILE A 7 31.55 21.40 30.48
N LEU A 8 31.13 21.89 29.32
CA LEU A 8 30.34 21.13 28.33
C LEU A 8 31.10 19.89 27.86
N LYS A 9 32.39 20.01 27.60
CA LYS A 9 33.25 18.92 27.16
C LYS A 9 33.46 17.85 28.24
N SER A 10 33.54 18.26 29.50
CA SER A 10 33.65 17.37 30.65
C SER A 10 32.35 16.62 30.92
N ASP A 11 31.21 17.31 30.82
CA ASP A 11 29.87 16.71 30.93
C ASP A 11 29.58 15.75 29.79
N TRP A 12 29.98 16.09 28.56
CA TRP A 12 29.89 15.20 27.41
C TRP A 12 30.72 13.93 27.61
N LYS A 13 31.96 14.05 28.06
CA LYS A 13 32.82 12.89 28.38
C LYS A 13 32.23 12.01 29.49
N LYS A 14 31.69 12.61 30.58
CA LYS A 14 31.03 11.86 31.65
C LYS A 14 29.78 11.12 31.17
N ARG A 15 28.97 11.75 30.33
CA ARG A 15 27.79 11.09 29.70
C ARG A 15 28.20 9.97 28.75
N GLN A 16 29.26 10.12 27.97
CA GLN A 16 29.78 9.06 27.11
C GLN A 16 30.31 7.84 27.88
N GLN A 17 30.90 8.04 29.04
CA GLN A 17 31.39 6.95 29.88
C GLN A 17 30.27 6.14 30.53
N ASN A 18 29.12 6.74 30.78
CA ASN A 18 27.95 6.08 31.34
C ASN A 18 27.01 5.45 30.31
N LEU A 19 27.26 5.63 29.02
CA LEU A 19 26.49 4.93 27.97
C LEU A 19 26.97 3.47 27.84
N PRO A 20 26.06 2.51 27.91
CA PRO A 20 26.43 1.11 27.71
C PRO A 20 27.08 0.93 26.33
N LYS A 21 28.33 0.51 26.30
CA LYS A 21 29.03 0.15 25.05
C LYS A 21 28.45 -1.15 24.54
N LEU A 22 27.48 -1.06 23.62
CA LEU A 22 26.89 -2.24 22.99
C LEU A 22 27.93 -2.94 22.13
N SER A 23 28.05 -4.24 22.30
CA SER A 23 28.90 -5.09 21.45
C SER A 23 28.29 -5.19 20.04
N TYR A 24 29.12 -5.55 19.05
CA TYR A 24 28.68 -5.86 17.68
C TYR A 24 27.48 -6.82 17.67
N ASN A 25 27.57 -7.89 18.44
CA ASN A 25 26.53 -8.92 18.51
C ASN A 25 25.21 -8.39 19.09
N GLU A 26 25.25 -7.48 20.06
CA GLU A 26 24.06 -6.86 20.64
C GLU A 26 23.38 -5.93 19.64
N ILE A 27 24.16 -5.09 18.94
CA ILE A 27 23.63 -4.19 17.91
C ILE A 27 23.01 -5.02 16.77
N TYR A 28 23.69 -6.08 16.31
CA TYR A 28 23.18 -6.99 15.29
C TYR A 28 21.84 -7.62 15.72
N LYS A 29 21.77 -8.19 16.92
CA LYS A 29 20.54 -8.80 17.46
C LYS A 29 19.38 -7.80 17.54
N MET A 30 19.68 -6.56 17.94
CA MET A 30 18.65 -5.50 18.00
C MET A 30 18.14 -5.15 16.61
N LEU A 31 19.00 -4.95 15.62
CA LEU A 31 18.63 -4.61 14.24
C LEU A 31 17.91 -5.78 13.55
N TYR A 32 18.35 -6.99 13.79
CA TYR A 32 17.69 -8.22 13.36
C TYR A 32 16.23 -8.28 13.88
N LYS A 33 16.04 -8.16 15.21
CA LYS A 33 14.70 -8.17 15.83
C LYS A 33 13.80 -7.07 15.28
N LYS A 34 14.32 -5.84 15.14
CA LYS A 34 13.58 -4.71 14.58
C LYS A 34 13.17 -4.98 13.12
N SER A 35 14.09 -5.48 12.29
CA SER A 35 13.83 -5.76 10.87
C SER A 35 12.82 -6.88 10.69
N THR A 36 12.95 -7.98 11.43
CA THR A 36 12.00 -9.11 11.42
C THR A 36 10.60 -8.66 11.84
N THR A 37 10.50 -7.83 12.87
CA THR A 37 9.21 -7.28 13.32
C THR A 37 8.56 -6.42 12.24
N ILE A 38 9.30 -5.55 11.57
CA ILE A 38 8.77 -4.71 10.48
C ILE A 38 8.25 -5.57 9.33
N VAL A 39 9.01 -6.58 8.89
CA VAL A 39 8.60 -7.45 7.78
C VAL A 39 7.41 -8.32 8.17
N LYS A 40 7.31 -8.75 9.43
CA LYS A 40 6.12 -9.41 9.96
C LYS A 40 4.88 -8.51 9.83
N TRP A 41 4.99 -7.23 10.21
CA TRP A 41 3.87 -6.30 10.10
C TRP A 41 3.47 -6.01 8.66
N ILE A 42 4.43 -5.91 7.73
CA ILE A 42 4.14 -5.79 6.29
C ILE A 42 3.30 -6.98 5.81
N PHE A 43 3.68 -8.19 6.20
CA PHE A 43 2.93 -9.41 5.87
C PHE A 43 1.51 -9.41 6.48
N ILE A 44 1.36 -9.07 7.77
CA ILE A 44 0.05 -9.03 8.45
C ILE A 44 -0.86 -7.99 7.80
N ILE A 45 -0.33 -6.80 7.50
CA ILE A 45 -1.11 -5.72 6.90
C ILE A 45 -1.54 -6.07 5.47
N SER A 46 -0.71 -6.77 4.69
CA SER A 46 -1.12 -7.23 3.36
C SER A 46 -2.29 -8.23 3.41
N ILE A 47 -2.35 -9.07 4.43
CA ILE A 47 -3.51 -9.96 4.66
C ILE A 47 -4.74 -9.14 5.07
N ALA A 48 -4.57 -8.21 6.01
CA ALA A 48 -5.66 -7.35 6.45
C ALA A 48 -6.24 -6.51 5.29
N GLU A 49 -5.38 -6.04 4.40
CA GLU A 49 -5.76 -5.32 3.18
C GLU A 49 -6.59 -6.20 2.24
N LEU A 50 -6.19 -7.46 2.02
CA LEU A 50 -6.97 -8.42 1.23
C LEU A 50 -8.36 -8.63 1.83
N ILE A 51 -8.44 -8.87 3.14
CA ILE A 51 -9.71 -9.05 3.85
C ILE A 51 -10.58 -7.81 3.73
N PHE A 52 -10.00 -6.63 3.91
CA PHE A 52 -10.70 -5.35 3.82
C PHE A 52 -11.35 -5.15 2.44
N TRP A 53 -10.58 -5.30 1.35
CA TRP A 53 -11.10 -5.14 -0.01
C TRP A 53 -12.15 -6.20 -0.35
N THR A 54 -11.95 -7.45 0.08
CA THR A 54 -12.93 -8.53 -0.10
C THR A 54 -14.23 -8.21 0.66
N SER A 55 -14.14 -7.72 1.89
CA SER A 55 -15.31 -7.33 2.68
C SER A 55 -16.08 -6.18 2.02
N LEU A 56 -15.39 -5.18 1.48
CA LEU A 56 -16.04 -4.09 0.72
C LEU A 56 -16.77 -4.61 -0.52
N SER A 57 -16.18 -5.56 -1.23
CA SER A 57 -16.82 -6.17 -2.40
C SER A 57 -18.12 -6.91 -2.06
N LEU A 58 -18.23 -7.48 -0.85
CA LEU A 58 -19.46 -8.16 -0.39
C LEU A 58 -20.59 -7.19 -0.01
N ILE A 59 -20.26 -5.92 0.26
CA ILE A 59 -21.22 -4.88 0.67
C ILE A 59 -21.69 -4.05 -0.55
N THR A 60 -21.17 -4.32 -1.74
CA THR A 60 -21.53 -3.60 -2.96
C THR A 60 -23.04 -3.69 -3.21
N PRO A 61 -23.76 -2.56 -3.42
CA PRO A 61 -25.19 -2.55 -3.66
C PRO A 61 -25.59 -3.34 -4.90
N GLN A 62 -26.78 -3.94 -4.88
CA GLN A 62 -27.30 -4.74 -5.99
C GLN A 62 -27.47 -3.89 -7.26
N SER A 63 -27.87 -2.63 -7.14
CA SER A 63 -27.96 -1.69 -8.25
C SER A 63 -26.65 -1.53 -9.03
N THR A 64 -25.49 -1.63 -8.35
CA THR A 64 -24.19 -1.60 -9.02
C THR A 64 -23.99 -2.83 -9.92
N HIS A 65 -24.42 -4.02 -9.47
CA HIS A 65 -24.37 -5.23 -10.26
C HIS A 65 -25.27 -5.17 -11.47
N GLU A 66 -26.49 -4.63 -11.30
CA GLU A 66 -27.46 -4.44 -12.40
C GLU A 66 -26.93 -3.51 -13.48
N VAL A 67 -26.32 -2.38 -13.10
CA VAL A 67 -25.65 -1.48 -14.06
C VAL A 67 -24.51 -2.17 -14.80
N LEU A 68 -23.68 -2.96 -14.10
CA LEU A 68 -22.58 -3.68 -14.73
C LEU A 68 -23.07 -4.78 -15.68
N ASP A 69 -24.16 -5.45 -15.35
CA ASP A 69 -24.82 -6.45 -16.20
C ASP A 69 -25.43 -5.80 -17.44
N LEU A 70 -26.14 -4.68 -17.26
CA LEU A 70 -26.69 -3.88 -18.36
C LEU A 70 -25.61 -3.47 -19.36
N LEU A 71 -24.45 -3.07 -18.87
CA LEU A 71 -23.31 -2.67 -19.69
C LEU A 71 -22.52 -3.87 -20.24
N GLY A 72 -22.91 -5.11 -19.92
CA GLY A 72 -22.19 -6.33 -20.33
C GLY A 72 -20.79 -6.48 -19.73
N LEU A 73 -20.48 -5.77 -18.63
CA LEU A 73 -19.16 -5.68 -18.04
C LEU A 73 -18.89 -6.74 -16.97
N THR A 74 -19.92 -7.35 -16.39
CA THR A 74 -19.81 -8.30 -15.27
C THR A 74 -18.80 -9.40 -15.52
N LYS A 75 -18.87 -10.06 -16.69
CA LYS A 75 -17.94 -11.13 -17.06
C LYS A 75 -16.48 -10.65 -17.13
N TYR A 76 -16.24 -9.49 -17.71
CA TYR A 76 -14.88 -8.94 -17.85
C TYR A 76 -14.31 -8.50 -16.50
N LEU A 77 -15.12 -7.87 -15.66
CA LEU A 77 -14.73 -7.48 -14.32
C LEU A 77 -14.51 -8.70 -13.42
N MET A 78 -15.30 -9.75 -13.56
CA MET A 78 -15.08 -11.01 -12.83
C MET A 78 -13.72 -11.63 -13.20
N ILE A 79 -13.38 -11.71 -14.46
CA ILE A 79 -12.07 -12.21 -14.92
C ILE A 79 -10.94 -11.33 -14.39
N PHE A 80 -11.10 -10.01 -14.49
CA PHE A 80 -10.12 -9.05 -13.95
C PHE A 80 -9.91 -9.25 -12.45
N ASN A 81 -10.98 -9.39 -11.67
CA ASN A 81 -10.94 -9.64 -10.24
C ASN A 81 -10.22 -10.95 -9.90
N ILE A 82 -10.51 -12.04 -10.61
CA ILE A 82 -9.83 -13.33 -10.40
C ILE A 82 -8.32 -13.17 -10.63
N ILE A 83 -7.91 -12.54 -11.72
CA ILE A 83 -6.49 -12.28 -12.01
C ILE A 83 -5.86 -11.41 -10.93
N HIS A 84 -6.56 -10.35 -10.52
CA HIS A 84 -6.10 -9.46 -9.46
C HIS A 84 -5.88 -10.21 -8.13
N TYR A 85 -6.84 -11.05 -7.71
CA TYR A 85 -6.70 -11.85 -6.49
C TYR A 85 -5.54 -12.86 -6.57
N ILE A 86 -5.33 -13.49 -7.72
CA ILE A 86 -4.19 -14.41 -7.92
C ILE A 86 -2.87 -13.67 -7.74
N ILE A 87 -2.72 -12.48 -8.35
CA ILE A 87 -1.51 -11.66 -8.24
C ILE A 87 -1.34 -11.16 -6.80
N PHE A 88 -2.41 -10.71 -6.15
CA PHE A 88 -2.38 -10.23 -4.77
C PHE A 88 -1.94 -11.33 -3.79
N ILE A 89 -2.50 -12.53 -3.91
CA ILE A 89 -2.08 -13.71 -3.12
C ILE A 89 -0.62 -14.04 -3.41
N GLY A 90 -0.18 -13.93 -4.67
CA GLY A 90 1.23 -14.06 -5.04
C GLY A 90 2.15 -13.11 -4.24
N PHE A 91 1.76 -11.85 -4.09
CA PHE A 91 2.50 -10.91 -3.24
C PHE A 91 2.51 -11.31 -1.76
N ILE A 92 1.38 -11.79 -1.21
CA ILE A 92 1.30 -12.29 0.17
C ILE A 92 2.30 -13.45 0.37
N VAL A 93 2.35 -14.40 -0.56
CA VAL A 93 3.31 -15.51 -0.53
C VAL A 93 4.75 -15.01 -0.56
N VAL A 94 5.06 -14.00 -1.39
CA VAL A 94 6.40 -13.40 -1.45
C VAL A 94 6.73 -12.65 -0.14
N PHE A 95 5.77 -11.95 0.47
CA PHE A 95 5.96 -11.31 1.79
C PHE A 95 6.22 -12.34 2.89
N PHE A 96 5.48 -13.45 2.89
CA PHE A 96 5.75 -14.56 3.80
C PHE A 96 7.16 -15.15 3.60
N LYS A 97 7.57 -15.41 2.35
CA LYS A 97 8.93 -15.89 2.04
C LYS A 97 10.01 -14.89 2.49
N ASN A 98 9.79 -13.60 2.29
CA ASN A 98 10.72 -12.57 2.76
C ASN A 98 10.80 -12.55 4.30
N TYR A 99 9.67 -12.67 5.00
CA TYR A 99 9.64 -12.79 6.45
C TYR A 99 10.39 -14.05 6.94
N ALA A 100 10.11 -15.21 6.35
CA ALA A 100 10.77 -16.46 6.70
C ALA A 100 12.28 -16.40 6.42
N SER A 101 12.70 -15.80 5.31
CA SER A 101 14.12 -15.61 4.96
C SER A 101 14.86 -14.79 6.02
N ILE A 102 14.28 -13.67 6.49
CA ILE A 102 14.89 -12.84 7.54
C ILE A 102 14.99 -13.63 8.84
N LYS A 103 13.96 -14.43 9.19
CA LYS A 103 13.91 -15.18 10.45
C LYS A 103 15.03 -16.23 10.60
N VAL A 104 15.58 -16.72 9.50
CA VAL A 104 16.61 -17.78 9.47
C VAL A 104 18.01 -17.22 9.19
N THR A 105 18.16 -15.91 9.14
CA THR A 105 19.40 -15.25 8.74
C THR A 105 20.36 -15.10 9.92
N ASP A 106 21.55 -15.68 9.81
CA ASP A 106 22.60 -15.62 10.84
C ASP A 106 23.74 -14.65 10.50
N ASN A 107 23.71 -14.02 9.30
CA ASN A 107 24.79 -13.17 8.79
C ASN A 107 24.25 -11.77 8.41
N THR A 108 25.03 -10.71 8.76
CA THR A 108 24.71 -9.30 8.45
C THR A 108 24.47 -9.06 6.96
N LYS A 109 25.31 -9.62 6.07
CA LYS A 109 25.12 -9.49 4.59
C LYS A 109 23.79 -10.05 4.11
N GLN A 110 23.42 -11.24 4.61
CA GLN A 110 22.15 -11.87 4.25
C GLN A 110 20.98 -11.09 4.78
N LEU A 111 21.07 -10.54 6.00
CA LEU A 111 20.04 -9.66 6.57
C LEU A 111 19.86 -8.42 5.71
N MET A 112 20.94 -7.75 5.32
CA MET A 112 20.92 -6.60 4.43
C MET A 112 20.27 -6.92 3.08
N ALA A 113 20.64 -8.05 2.46
CA ALA A 113 20.06 -8.51 1.19
C ALA A 113 18.55 -8.77 1.34
N SER A 114 18.11 -9.41 2.43
CA SER A 114 16.69 -9.68 2.72
C SER A 114 15.90 -8.40 2.96
N ILE A 115 16.47 -7.39 3.63
CA ILE A 115 15.88 -6.07 3.78
C ILE A 115 15.68 -5.39 2.42
N LEU A 116 16.69 -5.40 1.54
CA LEU A 116 16.59 -4.81 0.21
C LEU A 116 15.54 -5.52 -0.64
N LYS A 117 15.51 -6.85 -0.61
CA LYS A 117 14.50 -7.67 -1.31
C LYS A 117 13.10 -7.31 -0.84
N THR A 118 12.87 -7.26 0.47
CA THR A 118 11.57 -6.87 1.04
C THR A 118 11.15 -5.47 0.58
N ARG A 119 12.05 -4.50 0.64
CA ARG A 119 11.78 -3.13 0.18
C ARG A 119 11.40 -3.07 -1.31
N LYS A 120 12.08 -3.86 -2.14
CA LYS A 120 11.76 -3.97 -3.58
C LYS A 120 10.37 -4.56 -3.78
N THR A 121 10.05 -5.66 -3.10
CA THR A 121 8.72 -6.30 -3.18
C THR A 121 7.61 -5.34 -2.78
N VAL A 122 7.76 -4.61 -1.65
CA VAL A 122 6.76 -3.64 -1.19
C VAL A 122 6.53 -2.52 -2.21
N ARG A 123 7.60 -2.00 -2.84
CA ARG A 123 7.46 -0.98 -3.88
C ARG A 123 6.67 -1.50 -5.08
N PHE A 124 6.98 -2.72 -5.55
CA PHE A 124 6.23 -3.32 -6.66
C PHE A 124 4.78 -3.56 -6.30
N PHE A 125 4.49 -4.02 -5.09
CA PHE A 125 3.14 -4.20 -4.58
C PHE A 125 2.35 -2.88 -4.62
N VAL A 126 2.92 -1.81 -4.07
CA VAL A 126 2.27 -0.48 -4.06
C VAL A 126 2.06 0.04 -5.49
N ILE A 127 3.08 -0.03 -6.36
CA ILE A 127 2.98 0.41 -7.75
C ILE A 127 1.88 -0.38 -8.47
N TYR A 128 1.86 -1.71 -8.34
CA TYR A 128 0.86 -2.57 -8.96
C TYR A 128 -0.56 -2.17 -8.55
N ASN A 129 -0.82 -2.02 -7.24
CA ASN A 129 -2.17 -1.70 -6.76
C ASN A 129 -2.61 -0.28 -7.17
N VAL A 130 -1.73 0.72 -7.04
CA VAL A 130 -2.05 2.10 -7.43
C VAL A 130 -2.28 2.22 -8.93
N THR A 131 -1.39 1.64 -9.75
CA THR A 131 -1.52 1.67 -11.21
C THR A 131 -2.74 0.88 -11.66
N GLY A 132 -2.99 -0.29 -11.06
CA GLY A 132 -4.17 -1.12 -11.35
C GLY A 132 -5.47 -0.38 -11.06
N LEU A 133 -5.57 0.28 -9.91
CA LEU A 133 -6.73 1.10 -9.56
C LEU A 133 -6.91 2.27 -10.54
N ALA A 134 -5.84 3.00 -10.86
CA ALA A 134 -5.92 4.12 -11.80
C ALA A 134 -6.38 3.67 -13.19
N LEU A 135 -5.83 2.57 -13.71
CA LEU A 135 -6.24 1.99 -14.99
C LEU A 135 -7.70 1.53 -14.97
N LEU A 136 -8.15 0.88 -13.89
CA LEU A 136 -9.54 0.47 -13.73
C LEU A 136 -10.50 1.67 -13.75
N LEU A 137 -10.18 2.74 -13.02
CA LEU A 137 -10.99 3.96 -13.00
C LEU A 137 -11.07 4.62 -14.38
N ILE A 138 -9.96 4.70 -15.10
CA ILE A 138 -9.92 5.24 -16.47
C ILE A 138 -10.78 4.37 -17.39
N LEU A 139 -10.61 3.04 -17.34
CA LEU A 139 -11.35 2.10 -18.18
C LEU A 139 -12.86 2.21 -17.95
N LEU A 140 -13.29 2.22 -16.67
CA LEU A 140 -14.72 2.37 -16.33
C LEU A 140 -15.29 3.68 -16.86
N ASN A 141 -14.60 4.81 -16.69
CA ASN A 141 -15.07 6.10 -17.22
C ASN A 141 -15.16 6.12 -18.76
N LEU A 142 -14.21 5.47 -19.45
CA LEU A 142 -14.28 5.31 -20.91
C LEU A 142 -15.50 4.46 -21.33
N LEU A 143 -15.76 3.36 -20.63
CA LEU A 143 -16.91 2.50 -20.92
C LEU A 143 -18.24 3.23 -20.67
N TYR A 144 -18.34 3.99 -19.59
CA TYR A 144 -19.50 4.84 -19.32
C TYR A 144 -19.71 5.89 -20.41
N TYR A 145 -18.61 6.43 -20.97
CA TYR A 145 -18.71 7.38 -22.09
C TYR A 145 -19.29 6.72 -23.34
N PHE A 146 -18.83 5.54 -23.72
CA PHE A 146 -19.32 4.84 -24.91
C PHE A 146 -20.73 4.28 -24.76
N GLN A 147 -21.19 4.02 -23.54
CA GLN A 147 -22.49 3.43 -23.26
C GLN A 147 -23.45 4.41 -22.52
N GLY A 148 -23.25 5.70 -22.73
CA GLY A 148 -24.01 6.75 -22.04
C GLY A 148 -25.51 6.71 -22.30
N ASP A 149 -25.94 6.23 -23.48
CA ASP A 149 -27.36 6.06 -23.80
C ASP A 149 -28.04 5.05 -22.88
N LEU A 150 -27.44 3.89 -22.70
CA LEU A 150 -27.94 2.83 -21.83
C LEU A 150 -27.97 3.26 -20.37
N LEU A 151 -26.93 3.98 -19.92
CA LEU A 151 -26.88 4.52 -18.55
C LEU A 151 -28.00 5.54 -18.30
N PHE A 152 -28.21 6.46 -19.22
CA PHE A 152 -29.26 7.47 -19.10
C PHE A 152 -30.64 6.81 -19.05
N GLU A 153 -30.91 5.84 -19.91
CA GLU A 153 -32.19 5.10 -19.93
C GLU A 153 -32.44 4.36 -18.61
N TYR A 154 -31.44 3.64 -18.09
CA TYR A 154 -31.53 2.91 -16.84
C TYR A 154 -31.86 3.85 -15.66
N PHE A 155 -31.11 4.93 -15.49
CA PHE A 155 -31.30 5.84 -14.37
C PHE A 155 -32.59 6.67 -14.50
N SER A 156 -33.08 6.93 -15.71
CA SER A 156 -34.37 7.62 -15.93
C SER A 156 -35.55 6.74 -15.58
N GLN A 157 -35.48 5.43 -15.82
CA GLN A 157 -36.52 4.47 -15.49
C GLN A 157 -36.56 4.13 -14.00
N GLU A 158 -35.39 3.89 -13.37
CA GLU A 158 -35.32 3.43 -11.98
C GLU A 158 -35.70 4.50 -10.96
N ASN A 159 -35.28 5.75 -11.17
CA ASN A 159 -35.48 6.81 -10.19
C ASN A 159 -36.82 7.57 -10.35
N GLY A 160 -37.64 7.28 -11.37
CA GLY A 160 -38.90 8.00 -11.63
C GLY A 160 -38.69 9.51 -11.84
N VAL A 161 -37.45 9.98 -11.91
CA VAL A 161 -37.06 11.35 -12.16
C VAL A 161 -36.83 11.47 -13.65
N ALA A 162 -37.78 12.09 -14.35
CA ALA A 162 -37.54 12.49 -15.73
C ALA A 162 -36.40 13.52 -15.72
N TYR A 163 -35.17 13.08 -15.94
CA TYR A 163 -34.07 13.99 -16.25
C TYR A 163 -34.46 14.73 -17.52
N GLN A 164 -34.65 16.03 -17.40
CA GLN A 164 -35.17 16.86 -18.52
C GLN A 164 -34.21 16.93 -19.70
N ASP A 165 -32.89 16.67 -19.44
CA ASP A 165 -31.87 16.73 -20.46
C ASP A 165 -30.78 15.67 -20.20
N LYS A 166 -30.54 14.82 -21.22
CA LYS A 166 -29.52 13.79 -21.20
C LYS A 166 -28.09 14.37 -21.06
N GLU A 167 -27.81 15.49 -21.72
CA GLU A 167 -26.46 16.10 -21.68
C GLU A 167 -26.12 16.56 -20.27
N THR A 168 -27.05 17.21 -19.59
CA THR A 168 -26.88 17.67 -18.21
C THR A 168 -26.70 16.49 -17.23
N PHE A 169 -27.48 15.40 -17.42
CA PHE A 169 -27.32 14.19 -16.62
C PHE A 169 -25.93 13.57 -16.80
N MET A 170 -25.51 13.35 -18.05
CA MET A 170 -24.23 12.70 -18.36
C MET A 170 -23.05 13.55 -17.88
N LEU A 171 -23.11 14.88 -18.02
CA LEU A 171 -22.09 15.77 -17.51
C LEU A 171 -21.95 15.63 -15.98
N SER A 172 -23.08 15.67 -15.26
CA SER A 172 -23.11 15.53 -13.80
C SER A 172 -22.59 14.17 -13.37
N PHE A 173 -22.99 13.09 -14.05
CA PHE A 173 -22.54 11.73 -13.81
C PHE A 173 -21.02 11.59 -13.94
N TYR A 174 -20.42 12.13 -15.02
CA TYR A 174 -18.96 12.09 -15.19
C TYR A 174 -18.22 12.90 -14.15
N ILE A 175 -18.69 14.12 -13.83
CA ILE A 175 -18.05 14.95 -12.81
C ILE A 175 -18.01 14.21 -11.47
N VAL A 176 -19.13 13.61 -11.06
CA VAL A 176 -19.23 12.86 -9.81
C VAL A 176 -18.27 11.65 -9.82
N ASN A 177 -18.28 10.85 -10.90
CA ASN A 177 -17.41 9.68 -11.02
C ASN A 177 -15.93 10.05 -11.03
N ILE A 178 -15.52 11.11 -11.73
CA ILE A 178 -14.14 11.59 -11.78
C ILE A 178 -13.71 12.09 -10.39
N ILE A 179 -14.52 12.91 -9.74
CA ILE A 179 -14.21 13.39 -8.38
C ILE A 179 -14.10 12.22 -7.41
N PHE A 180 -15.03 11.27 -7.44
CA PHE A 180 -14.98 10.07 -6.62
C PHE A 180 -13.71 9.25 -6.89
N GLY A 181 -13.36 9.05 -8.15
CA GLY A 181 -12.15 8.35 -8.56
C GLY A 181 -10.86 9.02 -8.06
N ILE A 182 -10.77 10.34 -8.16
CA ILE A 182 -9.63 11.13 -7.66
C ILE A 182 -9.53 11.01 -6.14
N VAL A 183 -10.65 11.14 -5.42
CA VAL A 183 -10.69 11.00 -3.96
C VAL A 183 -10.25 9.59 -3.53
N MET A 184 -10.80 8.54 -4.17
CA MET A 184 -10.43 7.15 -3.89
C MET A 184 -8.96 6.88 -4.16
N LEU A 185 -8.43 7.32 -5.29
CA LEU A 185 -7.01 7.20 -5.62
C LEU A 185 -6.13 7.93 -4.61
N GLY A 186 -6.54 9.15 -4.20
CA GLY A 186 -5.87 9.94 -3.18
C GLY A 186 -5.84 9.24 -1.81
N LEU A 187 -6.95 8.65 -1.38
CA LEU A 187 -7.03 7.88 -0.13
C LEU A 187 -6.13 6.64 -0.16
N VAL A 188 -6.12 5.90 -1.25
CA VAL A 188 -5.26 4.72 -1.42
C VAL A 188 -3.78 5.12 -1.43
N LEU A 189 -3.40 6.20 -2.15
CA LEU A 189 -2.03 6.73 -2.13
C LEU A 189 -1.62 7.18 -0.72
N LEU A 190 -2.51 7.86 0.00
CA LEU A 190 -2.26 8.29 1.37
C LEU A 190 -2.05 7.09 2.30
N PHE A 191 -2.91 6.07 2.20
CA PHE A 191 -2.78 4.83 2.95
C PHE A 191 -1.41 4.16 2.70
N TYR A 192 -1.03 3.96 1.44
CA TYR A 192 0.26 3.35 1.10
C TYR A 192 1.45 4.18 1.55
N ARG A 193 1.37 5.51 1.45
CA ARG A 193 2.42 6.42 1.92
C ARG A 193 2.61 6.36 3.43
N ILE A 194 1.51 6.33 4.19
CA ILE A 194 1.57 6.28 5.66
C ILE A 194 2.03 4.89 6.10
N VAL A 195 1.33 3.84 5.69
CA VAL A 195 1.57 2.48 6.19
C VAL A 195 2.89 1.93 5.69
N TYR A 196 3.01 1.72 4.38
CA TYR A 196 4.21 1.12 3.81
C TYR A 196 5.39 2.07 3.75
N GLY A 197 5.16 3.38 3.61
CA GLY A 197 6.20 4.40 3.62
C GLY A 197 6.97 4.44 4.95
N ILE A 198 6.28 4.35 6.09
CA ILE A 198 6.91 4.29 7.42
C ILE A 198 7.77 3.02 7.55
N PHE A 199 7.24 1.85 7.16
CA PHE A 199 7.99 0.60 7.22
C PHE A 199 9.22 0.61 6.33
N LEU A 200 9.10 1.09 5.09
CA LEU A 200 10.23 1.22 4.17
C LEU A 200 11.31 2.17 4.67
N LYS A 201 10.92 3.29 5.33
CA LYS A 201 11.86 4.22 5.95
C LYS A 201 12.59 3.59 7.13
N ARG A 202 11.89 2.85 7.99
CA ARG A 202 12.49 2.11 9.11
C ARG A 202 13.43 1.01 8.63
N LEU A 203 13.05 0.22 7.63
CA LEU A 203 13.94 -0.78 7.03
C LEU A 203 15.18 -0.16 6.39
N LYS A 204 15.05 1.02 5.73
CA LYS A 204 16.22 1.74 5.20
C LYS A 204 17.16 2.18 6.32
N LYS A 205 16.62 2.67 7.44
CA LYS A 205 17.42 3.05 8.60
C LYS A 205 18.18 1.85 9.15
N ASN A 206 17.51 0.71 9.38
CA ASN A 206 18.16 -0.50 9.88
C ASN A 206 19.24 -1.00 8.92
N TYR A 207 19.01 -0.95 7.60
CA TYR A 207 20.01 -1.28 6.59
C TYR A 207 21.26 -0.41 6.70
N ASN A 208 21.08 0.91 6.82
CA ASN A 208 22.18 1.86 6.94
C ASN A 208 22.97 1.67 8.26
N GLU A 209 22.30 1.31 9.36
CA GLU A 209 22.94 1.00 10.63
C GLU A 209 23.75 -0.30 10.53
N LEU A 210 23.23 -1.35 9.87
CA LEU A 210 23.97 -2.58 9.59
C LEU A 210 25.22 -2.33 8.74
N ALA A 211 25.12 -1.48 7.71
CA ALA A 211 26.26 -1.14 6.85
C ALA A 211 27.39 -0.43 7.61
N LYS A 212 27.08 0.32 8.67
CA LYS A 212 28.10 1.01 9.50
C LYS A 212 28.86 0.08 10.45
N ILE A 213 28.29 -1.05 10.82
CA ILE A 213 28.94 -2.02 11.73
C ILE A 213 29.71 -3.10 10.98
N GLU A 214 29.59 -3.17 9.65
CA GLU A 214 30.30 -4.13 8.80
C GLU A 214 31.65 -3.57 8.29
N ILE A 215 31.87 -2.24 8.44
CA ILE A 215 33.14 -1.56 8.13
C ILE A 215 34.04 -1.59 9.37
#